data_4a2477e93aa083665389c0b3877be3c4
#
_entry.id   4a2477e93aa083665389c0b3877be3c4
#
_cell.length_a   1.000
_cell.length_b   1.000
_cell.length_c   1.000
_cell.angle_alpha   90.00
_cell.angle_beta   90.00
_cell.angle_gamma   90.00
#
_symmetry.space_group_name_H-M   'P 1'
#
loop_
_entity.id
_entity.type
_entity.pdbx_description
1 polymer ?
#
loop_
_entity_poly.entity_id
_entity_poly.type
_entity_poly.pdbx_seq_one_letter_code
_entity_poly.pdbx_strand_id
1 'polypeptide(L)'
;LRKVDTAQVPLSHYLGAVGMPGVTAWYGLIKIISPKAGETVTVSAASGAVGSAFGALAKARGCRVVGIAGGKDKCDYVVKELGFDACIDYKEHKDYLSLSKALRDACPNGIDGHFENVGGMVLDAVMLRTNAFARIAVCGMIAGYDGAPIAMTNPALILVNRMRVEGFIVSEHMEVWPEALQELGDLVGSGKLRPRETVAQGLEAAPQAFLGLLKGKNFGKQLVKLI
;
A
#
# COMPACT_ATOMS: atom_id res chain seq x y z
N LEU A 1 24.90 -12.18 -3.26
CA LEU A 1 24.10 -12.68 -2.13
C LEU A 1 24.40 -11.82 -0.91
N ARG A 2 23.38 -11.40 -0.17
CA ARG A 2 23.52 -10.67 1.08
C ARG A 2 23.10 -11.60 2.23
N LYS A 3 23.95 -11.73 3.25
CA LYS A 3 23.59 -12.38 4.50
C LYS A 3 22.64 -11.45 5.27
N VAL A 4 21.54 -12.00 5.81
CA VAL A 4 20.56 -11.28 6.63
C VAL A 4 20.57 -11.83 8.06
N ASP A 5 20.27 -10.96 9.02
CA ASP A 5 20.15 -11.36 10.43
C ASP A 5 18.70 -11.78 10.71
N THR A 6 18.51 -13.01 11.13
CA THR A 6 17.19 -13.58 11.41
C THR A 6 16.88 -13.67 12.91
N ALA A 7 17.68 -13.06 13.75
CA ALA A 7 17.47 -13.10 15.22
C ALA A 7 16.19 -12.38 15.66
N GLN A 8 15.84 -11.27 14.97
CA GLN A 8 14.66 -10.46 15.31
C GLN A 8 13.62 -10.42 14.19
N VAL A 9 14.03 -10.69 12.95
CA VAL A 9 13.17 -10.60 11.76
C VAL A 9 13.13 -11.97 11.07
N PRO A 10 11.95 -12.61 10.93
CA PRO A 10 11.82 -13.87 10.21
C PRO A 10 12.37 -13.77 8.79
N LEU A 11 13.01 -14.83 8.29
CA LEU A 11 13.65 -14.85 6.96
C LEU A 11 12.70 -14.45 5.83
N SER A 12 11.46 -14.90 5.88
CA SER A 12 10.43 -14.60 4.86
C SER A 12 10.15 -13.09 4.75
N HIS A 13 10.23 -12.34 5.85
CA HIS A 13 9.99 -10.90 5.85
C HIS A 13 11.01 -10.09 5.03
N TYR A 14 12.21 -10.65 4.77
CA TYR A 14 13.19 -10.04 3.87
C TYR A 14 12.77 -10.09 2.38
N LEU A 15 11.74 -10.88 2.04
CA LEU A 15 11.07 -10.85 0.74
C LEU A 15 9.84 -9.92 0.72
N GLY A 16 9.51 -9.33 1.86
CA GLY A 16 8.30 -8.52 2.06
C GLY A 16 8.59 -7.21 2.81
N ALA A 17 8.14 -7.14 4.06
CA ALA A 17 8.15 -5.92 4.87
C ALA A 17 9.56 -5.34 5.12
N VAL A 18 10.59 -6.19 5.25
CA VAL A 18 12.00 -5.78 5.44
C VAL A 18 12.79 -6.04 4.15
N GLY A 19 12.17 -5.81 3.01
CA GLY A 19 12.73 -5.99 1.67
C GLY A 19 12.16 -4.96 0.71
N MET A 20 12.22 -5.28 -0.60
CA MET A 20 11.78 -4.36 -1.64
C MET A 20 10.36 -3.80 -1.42
N PRO A 21 9.32 -4.58 -1.07
CA PRO A 21 7.98 -4.03 -0.82
C PRO A 21 7.96 -3.01 0.33
N GLY A 22 8.67 -3.27 1.42
CA GLY A 22 8.78 -2.32 2.53
C GLY A 22 9.52 -1.05 2.13
N VAL A 23 10.66 -1.17 1.44
CA VAL A 23 11.43 0.00 0.95
C VAL A 23 10.62 0.81 -0.07
N THR A 24 9.79 0.15 -0.90
CA THR A 24 8.85 0.83 -1.80
C THR A 24 7.87 1.70 -0.99
N ALA A 25 7.25 1.14 0.06
CA ALA A 25 6.36 1.88 0.94
C ALA A 25 7.07 3.06 1.63
N TRP A 26 8.30 2.81 2.12
CA TRP A 26 9.11 3.82 2.79
C TRP A 26 9.44 4.98 1.84
N TYR A 27 9.93 4.68 0.63
CA TYR A 27 10.29 5.71 -0.35
C TYR A 27 9.10 6.59 -0.73
N GLY A 28 7.97 5.98 -1.12
CA GLY A 28 6.79 6.74 -1.50
C GLY A 28 6.21 7.56 -0.35
N LEU A 29 6.25 7.05 0.89
CA LEU A 29 5.79 7.81 2.04
C LEU A 29 6.75 8.97 2.38
N ILE A 30 8.06 8.69 2.48
CA ILE A 30 9.04 9.65 3.03
C ILE A 30 9.51 10.66 1.98
N LYS A 31 9.81 10.19 0.77
CA LYS A 31 10.41 11.03 -0.27
C LYS A 31 9.37 11.72 -1.16
N ILE A 32 8.22 11.08 -1.40
CA ILE A 32 7.20 11.62 -2.29
C ILE A 32 6.06 12.28 -1.50
N ILE A 33 5.37 11.54 -0.64
CA ILE A 33 4.23 12.07 0.12
C ILE A 33 4.70 13.03 1.20
N SER A 34 5.73 12.66 1.95
CA SER A 34 6.32 13.47 3.03
C SER A 34 5.24 14.08 3.96
N PRO A 35 4.42 13.25 4.62
CA PRO A 35 3.27 13.74 5.36
C PRO A 35 3.71 14.39 6.68
N LYS A 36 2.90 15.34 7.14
CA LYS A 36 3.00 15.93 8.47
C LYS A 36 2.11 15.17 9.45
N ALA A 37 2.47 15.19 10.73
CA ALA A 37 1.62 14.64 11.77
C ALA A 37 0.23 15.31 11.74
N GLY A 38 -0.82 14.48 11.88
CA GLY A 38 -2.21 14.90 11.78
C GLY A 38 -2.79 14.92 10.36
N GLU A 39 -1.97 14.85 9.30
CA GLU A 39 -2.47 14.69 7.94
C GLU A 39 -3.15 13.33 7.75
N THR A 40 -4.12 13.29 6.83
CA THR A 40 -4.78 12.06 6.41
C THR A 40 -4.10 11.49 5.19
N VAL A 41 -3.61 10.26 5.31
CA VAL A 41 -3.04 9.52 4.18
C VAL A 41 -3.85 8.26 3.89
N THR A 42 -3.94 7.92 2.60
CA THR A 42 -4.64 6.72 2.16
C THR A 42 -3.72 5.79 1.39
N VAL A 43 -4.04 4.51 1.32
CA VAL A 43 -3.30 3.53 0.52
C VAL A 43 -4.24 2.52 -0.11
N SER A 44 -4.07 2.28 -1.40
CA SER A 44 -4.74 1.20 -2.13
C SER A 44 -4.01 -0.14 -1.90
N ALA A 45 -4.73 -1.27 -2.01
CA ALA A 45 -4.23 -2.60 -1.65
C ALA A 45 -3.63 -2.66 -0.23
N ALA A 46 -4.32 -2.05 0.74
CA ALA A 46 -3.84 -1.80 2.10
C ALA A 46 -3.41 -3.06 2.87
N SER A 47 -4.02 -4.21 2.61
CA SER A 47 -3.69 -5.49 3.23
C SER A 47 -2.46 -6.19 2.61
N GLY A 48 -1.92 -5.65 1.51
CA GLY A 48 -0.78 -6.21 0.78
C GLY A 48 0.57 -5.91 1.43
N ALA A 49 1.64 -6.47 0.86
CA ALA A 49 2.99 -6.32 1.40
C ALA A 49 3.47 -4.87 1.48
N VAL A 50 3.17 -4.07 0.45
CA VAL A 50 3.50 -2.63 0.41
C VAL A 50 2.54 -1.83 1.30
N GLY A 51 1.21 -2.05 1.15
CA GLY A 51 0.19 -1.29 1.86
C GLY A 51 0.27 -1.42 3.37
N SER A 52 0.56 -2.61 3.90
CA SER A 52 0.72 -2.83 5.35
C SER A 52 1.94 -2.11 5.91
N ALA A 53 3.07 -2.14 5.19
CA ALA A 53 4.28 -1.41 5.57
C ALA A 53 4.05 0.12 5.53
N PHE A 54 3.39 0.61 4.48
CA PHE A 54 3.02 2.02 4.36
C PHE A 54 2.22 2.51 5.57
N GLY A 55 1.19 1.75 5.95
CA GLY A 55 0.36 2.13 7.08
C GLY A 55 1.11 2.18 8.41
N ALA A 56 1.94 1.20 8.70
CA ALA A 56 2.75 1.18 9.91
C ALA A 56 3.72 2.38 9.97
N LEU A 57 4.37 2.70 8.85
CA LEU A 57 5.26 3.86 8.72
C LEU A 57 4.50 5.19 8.90
N ALA A 58 3.30 5.31 8.32
CA ALA A 58 2.46 6.51 8.43
C ALA A 58 1.89 6.68 9.85
N LYS A 59 1.46 5.59 10.50
CA LYS A 59 1.02 5.63 11.90
C LYS A 59 2.15 6.03 12.83
N ALA A 60 3.37 5.54 12.61
CA ALA A 60 4.55 5.94 13.39
C ALA A 60 4.85 7.45 13.27
N ARG A 61 4.38 8.11 12.23
CA ARG A 61 4.50 9.55 11.99
C ARG A 61 3.30 10.38 12.44
N GLY A 62 2.34 9.74 13.13
CA GLY A 62 1.17 10.44 13.67
C GLY A 62 0.12 10.81 12.62
N CYS A 63 0.11 10.15 11.47
CA CYS A 63 -0.90 10.34 10.45
C CYS A 63 -2.21 9.61 10.80
N ARG A 64 -3.32 10.14 10.31
CA ARG A 64 -4.54 9.37 10.11
C ARG A 64 -4.35 8.51 8.87
N VAL A 65 -4.57 7.20 8.99
CA VAL A 65 -4.33 6.23 7.90
C VAL A 65 -5.62 5.51 7.54
N VAL A 66 -6.03 5.63 6.27
CA VAL A 66 -7.21 4.94 5.75
C VAL A 66 -6.81 3.99 4.62
N GLY A 67 -7.17 2.72 4.78
CA GLY A 67 -6.91 1.67 3.80
C GLY A 67 -8.04 1.51 2.79
N ILE A 68 -7.69 1.03 1.59
CA ILE A 68 -8.65 0.54 0.61
C ILE A 68 -8.22 -0.89 0.28
N ALA A 69 -9.10 -1.86 0.51
CA ALA A 69 -8.81 -3.29 0.30
C ALA A 69 -10.04 -3.99 -0.30
N GLY A 70 -9.90 -5.24 -0.71
CA GLY A 70 -10.99 -6.00 -1.33
C GLY A 70 -11.46 -7.16 -0.45
N GLY A 71 -12.62 -7.01 0.16
CA GLY A 71 -13.26 -7.98 1.03
C GLY A 71 -13.17 -7.62 2.50
N LYS A 72 -14.26 -7.92 3.22
CA LYS A 72 -14.43 -7.62 4.64
C LYS A 72 -13.26 -8.12 5.51
N ASP A 73 -12.81 -9.35 5.29
CA ASP A 73 -11.73 -9.94 6.10
C ASP A 73 -10.42 -9.16 5.97
N LYS A 74 -10.12 -8.64 4.77
CA LYS A 74 -8.94 -7.80 4.54
C LYS A 74 -9.08 -6.45 5.22
N CYS A 75 -10.26 -5.84 5.17
CA CYS A 75 -10.52 -4.58 5.86
C CYS A 75 -10.47 -4.75 7.39
N ASP A 76 -11.04 -5.83 7.92
CA ASP A 76 -10.96 -6.16 9.34
C ASP A 76 -9.50 -6.31 9.81
N TYR A 77 -8.66 -7.01 9.05
CA TYR A 77 -7.23 -7.13 9.34
C TYR A 77 -6.52 -5.77 9.34
N VAL A 78 -6.79 -4.95 8.33
CA VAL A 78 -6.17 -3.62 8.20
C VAL A 78 -6.47 -2.74 9.41
N VAL A 79 -7.73 -2.78 9.90
CA VAL A 79 -8.11 -1.97 11.07
C VAL A 79 -7.67 -2.61 12.37
N LYS A 80 -7.97 -3.91 12.58
CA LYS A 80 -7.80 -4.56 13.89
C LYS A 80 -6.36 -4.97 14.20
N GLU A 81 -5.60 -5.36 13.17
CA GLU A 81 -4.24 -5.88 13.37
C GLU A 81 -3.15 -4.91 12.92
N LEU A 82 -3.39 -4.15 11.81
CA LEU A 82 -2.44 -3.15 11.35
C LEU A 82 -2.65 -1.77 11.99
N GLY A 83 -3.78 -1.55 12.70
CA GLY A 83 -4.05 -0.33 13.44
C GLY A 83 -4.38 0.89 12.58
N PHE A 84 -4.89 0.68 11.36
CA PHE A 84 -5.40 1.78 10.54
C PHE A 84 -6.66 2.37 11.17
N ASP A 85 -6.91 3.64 10.93
CA ASP A 85 -8.08 4.34 11.49
C ASP A 85 -9.38 3.93 10.80
N ALA A 86 -9.32 3.49 9.54
CA ALA A 86 -10.43 2.92 8.79
C ALA A 86 -9.93 2.10 7.60
N CYS A 87 -10.80 1.23 7.06
CA CYS A 87 -10.56 0.57 5.78
C CYS A 87 -11.88 0.45 5.01
N ILE A 88 -11.83 0.70 3.71
CA ILE A 88 -12.99 0.62 2.82
C ILE A 88 -12.86 -0.59 1.92
N ASP A 89 -13.90 -1.41 1.89
CA ASP A 89 -14.02 -2.50 0.93
C ASP A 89 -14.47 -1.97 -0.43
N TYR A 90 -13.53 -1.84 -1.37
CA TYR A 90 -13.84 -1.31 -2.70
C TYR A 90 -14.83 -2.20 -3.47
N LYS A 91 -14.96 -3.48 -3.12
CA LYS A 91 -15.86 -4.42 -3.78
C LYS A 91 -17.34 -4.17 -3.49
N GLU A 92 -17.65 -3.43 -2.43
CA GLU A 92 -19.01 -3.03 -2.11
C GLU A 92 -19.49 -1.83 -2.95
N HIS A 93 -18.60 -1.29 -3.80
CA HIS A 93 -18.87 -0.10 -4.60
C HIS A 93 -18.84 -0.42 -6.09
N LYS A 94 -19.92 -0.04 -6.79
CA LYS A 94 -20.08 -0.31 -8.23
C LYS A 94 -19.31 0.66 -9.14
N ASP A 95 -18.95 1.83 -8.63
CA ASP A 95 -18.30 2.90 -9.35
C ASP A 95 -17.45 3.79 -8.43
N TYR A 96 -16.61 4.63 -9.04
CA TYR A 96 -15.72 5.53 -8.30
C TYR A 96 -16.48 6.60 -7.49
N LEU A 97 -17.70 6.98 -7.86
CA LEU A 97 -18.50 7.96 -7.14
C LEU A 97 -19.01 7.40 -5.81
N SER A 98 -19.51 6.16 -5.83
CA SER A 98 -19.94 5.47 -4.60
C SER A 98 -18.77 5.19 -3.66
N LEU A 99 -17.60 4.78 -4.19
CA LEU A 99 -16.38 4.60 -3.41
C LEU A 99 -15.88 5.94 -2.84
N SER A 100 -15.93 7.01 -3.63
CA SER A 100 -15.56 8.35 -3.18
C SER A 100 -16.45 8.88 -2.06
N LYS A 101 -17.74 8.50 -2.04
CA LYS A 101 -18.65 8.84 -0.93
C LYS A 101 -18.20 8.15 0.37
N ALA A 102 -17.86 6.87 0.32
CA ALA A 102 -17.33 6.16 1.49
C ALA A 102 -15.98 6.74 1.95
N LEU A 103 -15.11 7.14 1.02
CA LEU A 103 -13.87 7.84 1.35
C LEU A 103 -14.10 9.18 2.06
N ARG A 104 -15.13 9.95 1.67
CA ARG A 104 -15.49 11.19 2.36
C ARG A 104 -15.82 10.93 3.83
N ASP A 105 -16.59 9.87 4.09
CA ASP A 105 -17.03 9.55 5.45
C ASP A 105 -15.85 9.02 6.31
N ALA A 106 -14.90 8.28 5.69
CA ALA A 106 -13.70 7.80 6.36
C ALA A 106 -12.59 8.87 6.49
N CYS A 107 -12.57 9.88 5.62
CA CYS A 107 -11.59 10.95 5.58
C CYS A 107 -12.29 12.32 5.71
N PRO A 108 -12.86 12.67 6.88
CA PRO A 108 -13.70 13.87 7.05
C PRO A 108 -12.94 15.17 6.76
N ASN A 109 -11.63 15.19 6.93
CA ASN A 109 -10.75 16.35 6.66
C ASN A 109 -10.14 16.32 5.25
N GLY A 110 -10.60 15.42 4.36
CA GLY A 110 -10.00 15.20 3.05
C GLY A 110 -8.74 14.33 3.10
N ILE A 111 -8.06 14.20 1.96
CA ILE A 111 -6.87 13.34 1.77
C ILE A 111 -5.68 14.22 1.40
N ASP A 112 -4.63 14.20 2.22
CA ASP A 112 -3.40 14.99 2.00
C ASP A 112 -2.34 14.20 1.23
N GLY A 113 -2.36 12.87 1.37
CA GLY A 113 -1.44 11.97 0.68
C GLY A 113 -2.10 10.66 0.29
N HIS A 114 -1.68 10.10 -0.85
CA HIS A 114 -2.15 8.78 -1.30
C HIS A 114 -1.00 7.95 -1.85
N PHE A 115 -0.98 6.69 -1.47
CA PHE A 115 -0.03 5.70 -2.00
C PHE A 115 -0.79 4.73 -2.91
N GLU A 116 -0.45 4.76 -4.19
CA GLU A 116 -1.21 4.07 -5.23
C GLU A 116 -0.54 2.79 -5.70
N ASN A 117 -1.30 1.69 -5.63
CA ASN A 117 -0.92 0.35 -6.10
C ASN A 117 -1.86 -0.22 -7.18
N VAL A 118 -3.04 0.37 -7.39
CA VAL A 118 -4.15 -0.27 -8.12
C VAL A 118 -4.51 0.46 -9.40
N GLY A 119 -4.71 1.77 -9.36
CA GLY A 119 -5.20 2.59 -10.48
C GLY A 119 -6.72 2.51 -10.67
N GLY A 120 -7.19 3.03 -11.80
CA GLY A 120 -8.60 2.95 -12.23
C GLY A 120 -9.58 3.53 -11.22
N MET A 121 -10.67 2.81 -10.98
CA MET A 121 -11.77 3.24 -10.09
C MET A 121 -11.30 3.71 -8.71
N VAL A 122 -10.26 3.06 -8.15
CA VAL A 122 -9.76 3.41 -6.81
C VAL A 122 -9.06 4.76 -6.84
N LEU A 123 -8.16 4.98 -7.80
CA LEU A 123 -7.47 6.26 -7.96
C LEU A 123 -8.45 7.40 -8.25
N ASP A 124 -9.41 7.19 -9.16
CA ASP A 124 -10.44 8.19 -9.49
C ASP A 124 -11.27 8.60 -8.26
N ALA A 125 -11.65 7.62 -7.42
CA ALA A 125 -12.38 7.86 -6.19
C ALA A 125 -11.57 8.69 -5.17
N VAL A 126 -10.29 8.37 -5.02
CA VAL A 126 -9.36 9.09 -4.13
C VAL A 126 -9.16 10.53 -4.59
N MET A 127 -8.89 10.74 -5.89
CA MET A 127 -8.65 12.08 -6.46
C MET A 127 -9.80 13.06 -6.20
N LEU A 128 -11.05 12.59 -6.13
CA LEU A 128 -12.21 13.40 -5.77
C LEU A 128 -12.21 13.88 -4.30
N ARG A 129 -11.36 13.31 -3.45
CA ARG A 129 -11.32 13.61 -2.01
C ARG A 129 -10.01 14.23 -1.55
N THR A 130 -9.10 14.48 -2.48
CA THR A 130 -7.82 15.12 -2.17
C THR A 130 -7.99 16.58 -1.78
N ASN A 131 -7.23 16.98 -0.79
CA ASN A 131 -7.04 18.38 -0.42
C ASN A 131 -6.20 19.11 -1.48
N ALA A 132 -6.19 20.43 -1.41
CA ALA A 132 -5.26 21.24 -2.20
C ALA A 132 -3.82 20.87 -1.83
N PHE A 133 -2.94 20.73 -2.84
CA PHE A 133 -1.54 20.32 -2.71
C PHE A 133 -1.34 18.88 -2.20
N ALA A 134 -2.34 18.01 -2.37
CA ALA A 134 -2.19 16.59 -2.08
C ALA A 134 -1.05 15.96 -2.90
N ARG A 135 -0.46 14.91 -2.35
CA ARG A 135 0.68 14.20 -2.95
C ARG A 135 0.32 12.75 -3.17
N ILE A 136 0.46 12.27 -4.40
CA ILE A 136 0.16 10.90 -4.80
C ILE A 136 1.44 10.22 -5.25
N ALA A 137 1.87 9.19 -4.53
CA ALA A 137 2.99 8.34 -4.90
C ALA A 137 2.46 7.10 -5.65
N VAL A 138 2.85 6.94 -6.90
CA VAL A 138 2.39 5.83 -7.77
C VAL A 138 3.51 4.81 -7.89
N CYS A 139 3.36 3.65 -7.24
CA CYS A 139 4.30 2.54 -7.35
C CYS A 139 3.78 1.38 -8.20
N GLY A 140 2.47 1.33 -8.48
CA GLY A 140 1.86 0.27 -9.26
C GLY A 140 0.44 0.61 -9.70
N MET A 141 -0.01 -0.08 -10.74
CA MET A 141 -1.35 0.04 -11.31
C MET A 141 -1.88 -1.35 -11.68
N ILE A 142 -2.03 -2.23 -10.66
CA ILE A 142 -2.33 -3.66 -10.89
C ILE A 142 -3.65 -3.89 -11.64
N ALA A 143 -4.57 -2.93 -11.62
CA ALA A 143 -5.83 -3.02 -12.38
C ALA A 143 -5.62 -3.10 -13.90
N GLY A 144 -4.45 -2.70 -14.42
CA GLY A 144 -4.12 -2.77 -15.84
C GLY A 144 -3.06 -3.82 -16.19
N TYR A 145 -2.64 -4.68 -15.27
CA TYR A 145 -1.58 -5.67 -15.53
C TYR A 145 -2.03 -6.83 -16.42
N ASP A 146 -3.32 -6.94 -16.69
CA ASP A 146 -3.88 -7.84 -17.72
C ASP A 146 -3.84 -7.27 -19.14
N GLY A 147 -3.29 -6.06 -19.31
CA GLY A 147 -3.16 -5.36 -20.57
C GLY A 147 -4.34 -4.42 -20.90
N ALA A 148 -5.35 -4.35 -20.04
CA ALA A 148 -6.44 -3.39 -20.22
C ALA A 148 -5.95 -1.96 -19.94
N PRO A 149 -6.30 -0.95 -20.81
CA PRO A 149 -5.98 0.44 -20.53
C PRO A 149 -6.65 0.92 -19.25
N ILE A 150 -5.90 1.63 -18.41
CA ILE A 150 -6.45 2.31 -17.22
C ILE A 150 -6.77 3.74 -17.60
N ALA A 151 -8.05 4.10 -17.60
CA ALA A 151 -8.48 5.48 -17.78
C ALA A 151 -8.29 6.26 -16.49
N MET A 152 -7.96 7.54 -16.60
CA MET A 152 -8.08 8.53 -15.54
C MET A 152 -9.29 9.40 -15.88
N THR A 153 -10.36 9.28 -15.10
CA THR A 153 -11.67 9.89 -15.44
C THR A 153 -11.63 11.41 -15.34
N ASN A 154 -10.97 11.96 -14.34
CA ASN A 154 -10.95 13.39 -14.03
C ASN A 154 -9.53 13.95 -13.89
N PRO A 155 -8.68 13.96 -14.92
CA PRO A 155 -7.31 14.47 -14.82
C PRO A 155 -7.25 15.96 -14.48
N ALA A 156 -8.32 16.74 -14.77
CA ALA A 156 -8.42 18.14 -14.40
C ALA A 156 -8.31 18.39 -12.87
N LEU A 157 -8.60 17.39 -12.04
CA LEU A 157 -8.44 17.48 -10.59
C LEU A 157 -6.98 17.73 -10.18
N ILE A 158 -6.01 17.28 -10.98
CA ILE A 158 -4.59 17.56 -10.75
C ILE A 158 -4.36 19.07 -10.77
N LEU A 159 -4.93 19.78 -11.74
CA LEU A 159 -4.85 21.24 -11.82
C LEU A 159 -5.67 21.92 -10.72
N VAL A 160 -6.94 21.51 -10.54
CA VAL A 160 -7.86 22.17 -9.60
C VAL A 160 -7.32 22.10 -8.17
N ASN A 161 -6.85 20.92 -7.74
CA ASN A 161 -6.28 20.72 -6.40
C ASN A 161 -4.76 20.94 -6.35
N ARG A 162 -4.12 21.36 -7.46
CA ARG A 162 -2.66 21.57 -7.53
C ARG A 162 -1.88 20.38 -6.97
N MET A 163 -2.34 19.17 -7.33
CA MET A 163 -1.76 17.92 -6.84
C MET A 163 -0.38 17.66 -7.44
N ARG A 164 0.48 17.00 -6.65
CA ARG A 164 1.68 16.32 -7.17
C ARG A 164 1.37 14.83 -7.32
N VAL A 165 1.46 14.32 -8.53
CA VAL A 165 1.34 12.90 -8.84
C VAL A 165 2.68 12.44 -9.39
N GLU A 166 3.33 11.49 -8.71
CA GLU A 166 4.70 11.10 -9.01
C GLU A 166 4.84 9.58 -9.03
N GLY A 167 5.29 9.05 -10.18
CA GLY A 167 5.67 7.64 -10.34
C GLY A 167 7.12 7.42 -9.94
N PHE A 168 7.44 6.21 -9.44
CA PHE A 168 8.80 5.86 -9.07
C PHE A 168 9.07 4.36 -9.18
N ILE A 169 10.34 4.02 -9.35
CA ILE A 169 10.86 2.65 -9.32
C ILE A 169 11.91 2.57 -8.22
N VAL A 170 11.59 1.86 -7.15
CA VAL A 170 12.42 1.87 -5.92
C VAL A 170 13.84 1.32 -6.11
N SER A 171 14.06 0.47 -7.12
CA SER A 171 15.40 -0.05 -7.45
C SER A 171 16.34 1.01 -8.02
N GLU A 172 15.84 2.18 -8.43
CA GLU A 172 16.64 3.32 -8.87
C GLU A 172 17.18 4.17 -7.71
N HIS A 173 16.74 3.87 -6.47
CA HIS A 173 17.03 4.63 -5.25
C HIS A 173 17.72 3.75 -4.20
N MET A 174 18.83 3.13 -4.58
CA MET A 174 19.55 2.21 -3.69
C MET A 174 20.16 2.88 -2.46
N GLU A 175 20.39 4.19 -2.53
CA GLU A 175 20.94 5.01 -1.43
C GLU A 175 20.05 5.04 -0.19
N VAL A 176 18.72 4.91 -0.35
CA VAL A 176 17.80 4.94 0.80
C VAL A 176 17.65 3.58 1.50
N TRP A 177 18.10 2.49 0.86
CA TRP A 177 17.84 1.14 1.37
C TRP A 177 18.38 0.88 2.77
N PRO A 178 19.59 1.30 3.15
CA PRO A 178 20.10 1.07 4.51
C PRO A 178 19.20 1.68 5.58
N GLU A 179 18.80 2.94 5.41
CA GLU A 179 17.91 3.67 6.33
C GLU A 179 16.52 3.03 6.39
N ALA A 180 15.93 2.77 5.23
CA ALA A 180 14.60 2.17 5.12
C ALA A 180 14.53 0.76 5.75
N LEU A 181 15.54 -0.10 5.48
CA LEU A 181 15.58 -1.45 6.03
C LEU A 181 15.77 -1.46 7.55
N GLN A 182 16.54 -0.50 8.09
CA GLN A 182 16.70 -0.36 9.54
C GLN A 182 15.37 -0.01 10.20
N GLU A 183 14.68 1.03 9.73
CA GLU A 183 13.39 1.47 10.29
C GLU A 183 12.33 0.37 10.18
N LEU A 184 12.24 -0.30 9.03
CA LEU A 184 11.31 -1.41 8.83
C LEU A 184 11.63 -2.62 9.73
N GLY A 185 12.90 -2.92 9.91
CA GLY A 185 13.35 -3.96 10.84
C GLY A 185 12.94 -3.66 12.28
N ASP A 186 13.10 -2.43 12.72
CA ASP A 186 12.70 -1.97 14.06
C ASP A 186 11.17 -2.04 14.26
N LEU A 187 10.38 -1.70 13.22
CA LEU A 187 8.92 -1.82 13.27
C LEU A 187 8.46 -3.29 13.36
N VAL A 188 9.11 -4.19 12.62
CA VAL A 188 8.83 -5.63 12.70
C VAL A 188 9.29 -6.19 14.05
N GLY A 189 10.53 -5.91 14.47
CA GLY A 189 11.10 -6.40 15.72
C GLY A 189 10.33 -5.92 16.97
N SER A 190 9.79 -4.70 16.94
CA SER A 190 8.93 -4.17 18.01
C SER A 190 7.48 -4.62 17.94
N GLY A 191 7.09 -5.39 16.91
CA GLY A 191 5.72 -5.83 16.68
C GLY A 191 4.74 -4.73 16.25
N LYS A 192 5.22 -3.54 15.91
CA LYS A 192 4.41 -2.44 15.36
C LYS A 192 3.99 -2.68 13.91
N LEU A 193 4.76 -3.48 13.17
CA LEU A 193 4.41 -3.99 11.85
C LEU A 193 4.35 -5.52 11.93
N ARG A 194 3.15 -6.07 11.72
CA ARG A 194 2.87 -7.52 11.72
C ARG A 194 2.38 -7.94 10.34
N PRO A 195 3.29 -8.11 9.36
CA PRO A 195 2.89 -8.45 8.01
C PRO A 195 2.34 -9.88 7.96
N ARG A 196 1.25 -10.09 7.24
CA ARG A 196 0.75 -11.43 6.91
C ARG A 196 1.39 -11.94 5.61
N GLU A 197 1.48 -13.26 5.53
CA GLU A 197 2.04 -13.97 4.38
C GLU A 197 1.10 -15.11 3.98
N THR A 198 0.92 -15.29 2.67
CA THR A 198 0.29 -16.48 2.09
C THR A 198 1.39 -17.32 1.46
N VAL A 199 1.57 -18.55 1.95
CA VAL A 199 2.69 -19.41 1.54
C VAL A 199 2.15 -20.61 0.76
N ALA A 200 2.49 -20.71 -0.52
CA ALA A 200 2.30 -21.91 -1.34
C ALA A 200 3.51 -22.84 -1.15
N GLN A 201 3.27 -24.16 -1.27
CA GLN A 201 4.30 -25.17 -1.06
C GLN A 201 4.75 -25.78 -2.41
N GLY A 202 6.06 -25.84 -2.61
CA GLY A 202 6.67 -26.41 -3.81
C GLY A 202 6.71 -25.45 -5.00
N LEU A 203 7.72 -25.63 -5.87
CA LEU A 203 7.89 -24.81 -7.08
C LEU A 203 6.71 -24.94 -8.05
N GLU A 204 6.11 -26.11 -8.12
CA GLU A 204 4.96 -26.43 -8.98
C GLU A 204 3.72 -25.60 -8.63
N ALA A 205 3.61 -25.09 -7.39
CA ALA A 205 2.52 -24.21 -6.98
C ALA A 205 2.70 -22.75 -7.43
N ALA A 206 3.90 -22.36 -7.88
CA ALA A 206 4.22 -20.96 -8.20
C ALA A 206 3.31 -20.33 -9.27
N PRO A 207 2.98 -21.00 -10.41
CA PRO A 207 2.08 -20.42 -11.41
C PRO A 207 0.69 -20.11 -10.86
N GLN A 208 0.12 -21.02 -10.07
CA GLN A 208 -1.20 -20.81 -9.48
C GLN A 208 -1.19 -19.76 -8.38
N ALA A 209 -0.14 -19.68 -7.59
CA ALA A 209 0.05 -18.64 -6.59
C ALA A 209 0.14 -17.25 -7.25
N PHE A 210 0.86 -17.13 -8.37
CA PHE A 210 0.96 -15.90 -9.15
C PHE A 210 -0.39 -15.48 -9.76
N LEU A 211 -1.11 -16.41 -10.41
CA LEU A 211 -2.45 -16.14 -10.93
C LEU A 211 -3.44 -15.77 -9.81
N GLY A 212 -3.27 -16.36 -8.62
CA GLY A 212 -4.06 -16.03 -7.44
C GLY A 212 -3.79 -14.60 -6.95
N LEU A 213 -2.53 -14.17 -7.00
CA LEU A 213 -2.14 -12.79 -6.65
C LEU A 213 -2.85 -11.76 -7.53
N LEU A 214 -2.84 -11.95 -8.85
CA LEU A 214 -3.51 -11.05 -9.80
C LEU A 214 -5.03 -10.98 -9.60
N LYS A 215 -5.63 -12.05 -9.04
CA LYS A 215 -7.06 -12.12 -8.69
C LYS A 215 -7.35 -11.70 -7.24
N GLY A 216 -6.35 -11.22 -6.51
CA GLY A 216 -6.48 -10.79 -5.12
C GLY A 216 -6.85 -11.90 -4.13
N LYS A 217 -6.52 -13.16 -4.43
CA LYS A 217 -6.81 -14.32 -3.56
C LYS A 217 -5.86 -14.42 -2.35
N ASN A 218 -4.65 -13.88 -2.47
CA ASN A 218 -3.67 -13.88 -1.39
C ASN A 218 -4.06 -12.92 -0.26
N PHE A 219 -3.56 -13.21 0.91
CA PHE A 219 -3.63 -12.35 2.08
C PHE A 219 -2.20 -11.91 2.46
N GLY A 220 -1.94 -10.60 2.45
CA GLY A 220 -0.58 -10.11 2.66
C GLY A 220 0.39 -10.42 1.51
N LYS A 221 1.63 -10.77 1.83
CA LYS A 221 2.65 -11.15 0.84
C LYS A 221 2.45 -12.58 0.36
N GLN A 222 2.37 -12.78 -0.96
CA GLN A 222 2.40 -14.13 -1.55
C GLN A 222 3.85 -14.62 -1.61
N LEU A 223 4.09 -15.80 -1.07
CA LEU A 223 5.38 -16.51 -1.10
C LEU A 223 5.20 -17.92 -1.66
N VAL A 224 6.29 -18.50 -2.12
CA VAL A 224 6.38 -19.92 -2.47
C VAL A 224 7.55 -20.50 -1.68
N LYS A 225 7.29 -21.49 -0.84
CA LYS A 225 8.33 -22.23 -0.10
C LYS A 225 8.77 -23.41 -0.96
N LEU A 226 10.06 -23.46 -1.30
CA LEU A 226 10.62 -24.46 -2.22
C LEU A 226 11.01 -25.76 -1.53
N ILE A 227 11.42 -25.71 -0.26
CA ILE A 227 11.87 -26.83 0.59
C ILE A 227 11.34 -26.66 2.00
#